data_60b522a7abe6b367fc5283a030b2f014
#
_entry.id   60b522a7abe6b367fc5283a030b2f014
#
_cell.length_a   1.000
_cell.length_b   1.000
_cell.length_c   1.000
_cell.angle_alpha   90.00
_cell.angle_beta   90.00
_cell.angle_gamma   90.00
#
_symmetry.space_group_name_H-M   'P 1'
#
loop_
_entity.id
_entity.type
_entity.pdbx_description
1 polymer ?
#
loop_
_entity_poly.entity_id
_entity_poly.type
_entity_poly.pdbx_seq_one_letter_code
_entity_poly.pdbx_strand_id
1 'polypeptide(L)'
;MKFREDYKLIFPLNPDILIVPECEDIQKINLDLFSNTVTDSYWIGDNKSKGLGIFTFNGFKIKLYQNYNDKYKYILPLIVSNQTETYNLIGCWTKKVEGGLEYVQHLGFSLEDYNSFLNHDKVIICGDLNSNQIWDKSSKYPIIQM
;
A
#
# COMPACT_ATOMS: atom_id res chain seq x y z
N MET A 1 3.89 13.46 7.99
CA MET A 1 4.67 12.54 8.85
C MET A 1 5.99 12.27 8.15
N LYS A 2 7.10 12.33 8.86
CA LYS A 2 8.40 11.92 8.29
C LYS A 2 8.73 10.54 8.85
N PHE A 3 8.41 9.51 8.10
CA PHE A 3 8.59 8.12 8.53
C PHE A 3 10.00 7.85 9.09
N ARG A 4 11.03 8.47 8.51
CA ARG A 4 12.41 8.39 9.00
C ARG A 4 12.63 8.89 10.45
N GLU A 5 11.67 9.61 11.02
CA GLU A 5 11.72 10.11 12.40
C GLU A 5 10.83 9.28 13.33
N ASP A 6 9.72 8.74 12.80
CA ASP A 6 8.66 8.09 13.57
C ASP A 6 8.79 6.56 13.64
N TYR A 7 9.68 5.92 12.86
CA TYR A 7 9.84 4.47 12.84
C TYR A 7 10.11 3.86 14.23
N LYS A 8 10.78 4.59 15.12
CA LYS A 8 11.09 4.16 16.49
C LYS A 8 9.85 3.89 17.33
N LEU A 9 8.70 4.47 16.96
CA LEU A 9 7.43 4.25 17.62
C LEU A 9 6.69 3.03 17.06
N ILE A 10 6.96 2.69 15.80
CA ILE A 10 6.24 1.66 15.05
C ILE A 10 6.93 0.29 15.17
N PHE A 11 8.25 0.25 15.05
CA PHE A 11 9.00 -1.02 15.05
C PHE A 11 8.88 -1.83 16.33
N PRO A 12 8.77 -1.25 17.54
CA PRO A 12 8.50 -2.01 18.75
C PRO A 12 7.17 -2.76 18.75
N LEU A 13 6.23 -2.40 17.85
CA LEU A 13 4.97 -3.13 17.67
C LEU A 13 5.17 -4.46 16.91
N ASN A 14 6.38 -4.72 16.41
CA ASN A 14 6.76 -5.92 15.67
C ASN A 14 5.77 -6.33 14.56
N PRO A 15 5.45 -5.44 13.61
CA PRO A 15 4.53 -5.76 12.52
C PRO A 15 5.17 -6.78 11.57
N ASP A 16 4.36 -7.63 10.92
CA ASP A 16 4.81 -8.46 9.79
C ASP A 16 4.85 -7.66 8.48
N ILE A 17 3.87 -6.79 8.30
CA ILE A 17 3.71 -5.93 7.11
C ILE A 17 3.36 -4.52 7.58
N LEU A 18 4.04 -3.51 7.03
CA LEU A 18 3.80 -2.10 7.31
C LEU A 18 3.60 -1.35 5.99
N ILE A 19 2.47 -0.66 5.86
CA ILE A 19 2.16 0.19 4.72
C ILE A 19 2.19 1.64 5.18
N VAL A 20 2.99 2.45 4.50
CA VAL A 20 3.24 3.85 4.84
C VAL A 20 2.88 4.75 3.67
N PRO A 21 1.65 5.29 3.63
CA PRO A 21 1.30 6.37 2.72
C PRO A 21 2.12 7.63 3.01
N GLU A 22 2.34 8.44 1.98
CA GLU A 22 3.16 9.66 2.06
C GLU A 22 4.61 9.41 2.47
N CYS A 23 5.10 8.19 2.28
CA CYS A 23 6.45 7.78 2.62
C CYS A 23 7.49 8.42 1.71
N GLU A 24 8.60 8.84 2.29
CA GLU A 24 9.79 9.24 1.53
C GLU A 24 10.41 8.03 0.82
N ASP A 25 11.15 8.28 -0.26
CA ASP A 25 11.92 7.24 -0.97
C ASP A 25 12.79 6.45 0.02
N ILE A 26 12.77 5.14 -0.11
CA ILE A 26 13.55 4.20 0.73
C ILE A 26 15.02 4.57 0.75
N GLN A 27 15.57 5.11 -0.34
CA GLN A 27 16.97 5.59 -0.40
C GLN A 27 17.26 6.75 0.56
N LYS A 28 16.23 7.49 1.01
CA LYS A 28 16.38 8.55 2.03
C LYS A 28 16.24 8.02 3.44
N ILE A 29 15.74 6.82 3.59
CA ILE A 29 15.58 6.13 4.87
C ILE A 29 16.83 5.29 5.05
N ASN A 30 17.61 5.55 6.08
CA ASN A 30 18.77 4.71 6.37
C ASN A 30 18.31 3.34 6.90
N LEU A 31 18.00 2.43 5.98
CA LEU A 31 17.54 1.08 6.30
C LEU A 31 18.61 0.25 7.00
N ASP A 32 19.89 0.63 6.93
CA ASP A 32 20.98 -0.05 7.65
C ASP A 32 20.79 0.03 9.17
N LEU A 33 20.14 1.11 9.64
CA LEU A 33 19.72 1.22 11.05
C LEU A 33 18.66 0.18 11.43
N PHE A 34 18.06 -0.50 10.43
CA PHE A 34 16.94 -1.44 10.58
C PHE A 34 17.23 -2.78 9.92
N SER A 35 18.45 -3.01 9.42
CA SER A 35 18.83 -4.19 8.64
C SER A 35 18.57 -5.51 9.34
N ASN A 36 18.50 -5.52 10.67
CA ASN A 36 18.13 -6.69 11.45
C ASN A 36 16.61 -6.86 11.64
N THR A 37 15.81 -5.91 11.15
CA THR A 37 14.37 -5.87 11.41
C THR A 37 13.56 -5.91 10.11
N VAL A 38 13.90 -5.06 9.12
CA VAL A 38 13.22 -5.03 7.81
C VAL A 38 13.75 -6.15 6.92
N THR A 39 12.86 -7.05 6.50
CA THR A 39 13.23 -8.18 5.63
C THR A 39 13.24 -7.80 4.16
N ASP A 40 12.27 -6.97 3.74
CA ASP A 40 12.13 -6.51 2.36
C ASP A 40 11.36 -5.20 2.31
N SER A 41 11.45 -4.49 1.19
CA SER A 41 10.73 -3.23 1.03
C SER A 41 10.42 -2.95 -0.43
N TYR A 42 9.29 -2.30 -0.67
CA TYR A 42 8.86 -1.80 -1.97
C TYR A 42 8.40 -0.35 -1.84
N TRP A 43 8.74 0.48 -2.80
CA TRP A 43 8.33 1.88 -2.78
C TRP A 43 7.97 2.37 -4.19
N ILE A 44 6.94 3.22 -4.29
CA ILE A 44 6.56 3.91 -5.51
C ILE A 44 6.19 5.37 -5.22
N GLY A 45 6.66 6.29 -6.04
CA GLY A 45 6.36 7.71 -5.89
C GLY A 45 6.67 8.50 -7.16
N ASP A 46 6.10 9.71 -7.27
CA ASP A 46 6.40 10.66 -8.36
C ASP A 46 7.70 11.41 -8.10
N ASN A 47 8.03 11.59 -6.85
CA ASN A 47 9.26 12.25 -6.40
C ASN A 47 9.76 11.62 -5.09
N LYS A 48 11.06 11.76 -4.83
CA LYS A 48 11.73 11.15 -3.67
C LYS A 48 11.24 11.63 -2.28
N SER A 49 10.30 12.55 -2.22
CA SER A 49 9.83 13.10 -0.95
C SER A 49 8.49 12.52 -0.51
N LYS A 50 7.74 11.89 -1.43
CA LYS A 50 6.38 11.43 -1.14
C LYS A 50 5.97 10.30 -2.07
N GLY A 51 5.64 9.16 -1.50
CA GLY A 51 5.20 7.95 -2.21
C GLY A 51 4.44 7.01 -1.30
N LEU A 52 4.29 5.78 -1.75
CA LEU A 52 3.75 4.68 -0.98
C LEU A 52 4.88 3.71 -0.68
N GLY A 53 5.22 3.54 0.60
CA GLY A 53 6.21 2.58 1.08
C GLY A 53 5.54 1.36 1.68
N ILE A 54 6.06 0.19 1.36
CA ILE A 54 5.67 -1.09 1.96
C ILE A 54 6.94 -1.74 2.53
N PHE A 55 6.90 -2.14 3.78
CA PHE A 55 8.00 -2.79 4.48
C PHE A 55 7.52 -4.12 5.05
N THR A 56 8.34 -5.13 4.97
CA THR A 56 8.05 -6.43 5.56
C THR A 56 9.12 -6.83 6.56
N PHE A 57 8.71 -7.65 7.51
CA PHE A 57 9.49 -8.12 8.64
C PHE A 57 9.37 -9.64 8.75
N ASN A 58 10.04 -10.26 9.72
CA ASN A 58 9.85 -11.67 10.08
C ASN A 58 9.97 -12.65 8.89
N GLY A 59 10.89 -12.37 7.96
CA GLY A 59 11.15 -13.24 6.82
C GLY A 59 10.21 -13.06 5.61
N PHE A 60 9.24 -12.18 5.66
CA PHE A 60 8.37 -11.92 4.53
C PHE A 60 9.09 -11.18 3.39
N LYS A 61 8.90 -11.65 2.15
CA LYS A 61 9.39 -11.06 0.91
C LYS A 61 8.26 -10.50 0.08
N ILE A 62 8.57 -9.47 -0.69
CA ILE A 62 7.61 -8.74 -1.54
C ILE A 62 7.87 -9.04 -3.00
N LYS A 63 6.82 -9.35 -3.74
CA LYS A 63 6.85 -9.46 -5.21
C LYS A 63 5.69 -8.68 -5.81
N LEU A 64 5.98 -7.75 -6.72
CA LEU A 64 4.93 -7.06 -7.47
C LEU A 64 4.19 -8.08 -8.37
N TYR A 65 2.85 -8.00 -8.38
CA TYR A 65 2.04 -8.81 -9.26
C TYR A 65 2.37 -8.51 -10.74
N GLN A 66 2.51 -9.56 -11.55
CA GLN A 66 2.98 -9.43 -12.94
C GLN A 66 2.06 -8.59 -13.83
N ASN A 67 0.76 -8.54 -13.53
CA ASN A 67 -0.22 -7.74 -14.26
C ASN A 67 -0.51 -6.40 -13.56
N TYR A 68 0.45 -5.88 -12.79
CA TYR A 68 0.34 -4.52 -12.26
C TYR A 68 0.15 -3.52 -13.40
N ASN A 69 -0.81 -2.61 -13.21
CA ASN A 69 -1.12 -1.55 -14.15
C ASN A 69 -0.77 -0.18 -13.52
N ASP A 70 0.17 0.52 -14.10
CA ASP A 70 0.68 1.81 -13.63
C ASP A 70 -0.33 2.96 -13.67
N LYS A 71 -1.45 2.78 -14.39
CA LYS A 71 -2.64 3.62 -14.30
C LYS A 71 -3.12 3.77 -12.84
N TYR A 72 -2.91 2.72 -12.03
CA TYR A 72 -3.26 2.69 -10.61
C TYR A 72 -2.03 2.83 -9.70
N LYS A 73 -1.16 3.75 -10.00
CA LYS A 73 0.19 3.89 -9.47
C LYS A 73 0.34 3.62 -7.96
N TYR A 74 -0.59 4.11 -7.15
CA TYR A 74 -0.55 3.99 -5.70
C TYR A 74 -1.50 2.92 -5.14
N ILE A 75 -1.92 1.99 -5.99
CA ILE A 75 -2.69 0.81 -5.62
C ILE A 75 -1.90 -0.41 -6.09
N LEU A 76 -1.14 -0.99 -5.17
CA LEU A 76 -0.12 -1.98 -5.46
C LEU A 76 -0.59 -3.40 -5.14
N PRO A 77 -0.85 -4.23 -6.15
CA PRO A 77 -1.05 -5.65 -5.94
C PRO A 77 0.30 -6.34 -5.70
N LEU A 78 0.52 -6.82 -4.51
CA LEU A 78 1.76 -7.43 -4.05
C LEU A 78 1.52 -8.85 -3.55
N ILE A 79 2.38 -9.78 -3.93
CA ILE A 79 2.45 -11.09 -3.30
C ILE A 79 3.47 -10.95 -2.17
N VAL A 80 3.02 -11.17 -0.95
CA VAL A 80 3.85 -11.13 0.25
C VAL A 80 3.94 -12.51 0.85
N SER A 81 5.13 -13.08 0.94
CA SER A 81 5.31 -14.47 1.36
C SER A 81 6.55 -14.68 2.22
N ASN A 82 6.46 -15.66 3.12
CA ASN A 82 7.58 -16.24 3.84
C ASN A 82 7.63 -17.76 3.61
N GLN A 83 8.34 -18.52 4.45
CA GLN A 83 8.48 -19.97 4.32
C GLN A 83 7.16 -20.73 4.52
N THR A 84 6.19 -20.17 5.23
CA THR A 84 4.97 -20.85 5.67
C THR A 84 3.69 -20.25 5.11
N GLU A 85 3.72 -18.97 4.72
CA GLU A 85 2.53 -18.22 4.37
C GLU A 85 2.71 -17.36 3.13
N THR A 86 1.61 -17.18 2.39
CA THR A 86 1.52 -16.27 1.25
C THR A 86 0.21 -15.50 1.34
N TYR A 87 0.30 -14.20 1.11
CA TYR A 87 -0.84 -13.27 1.08
C TYR A 87 -0.85 -12.50 -0.25
N ASN A 88 -2.02 -12.30 -0.81
CA ASN A 88 -2.25 -11.32 -1.85
C ASN A 88 -2.63 -9.99 -1.18
N LEU A 89 -1.73 -9.02 -1.25
CA LEU A 89 -1.84 -7.72 -0.58
C LEU A 89 -2.12 -6.63 -1.61
N ILE A 90 -3.20 -5.86 -1.43
CA ILE A 90 -3.37 -4.57 -2.08
C ILE A 90 -2.93 -3.48 -1.09
N GLY A 91 -1.74 -2.94 -1.29
CA GLY A 91 -1.27 -1.76 -0.57
C GLY A 91 -1.75 -0.50 -1.28
N CYS A 92 -2.47 0.39 -0.60
CA CYS A 92 -3.07 1.54 -1.27
C CYS A 92 -2.85 2.87 -0.55
N TRP A 93 -2.70 3.89 -1.39
CA TRP A 93 -2.78 5.28 -1.04
C TRP A 93 -3.61 5.99 -2.11
N THR A 94 -4.92 6.07 -1.88
CA THR A 94 -5.81 6.68 -2.86
C THR A 94 -5.60 8.19 -2.93
N LYS A 95 -5.59 8.72 -4.15
CA LYS A 95 -5.37 10.15 -4.42
C LYS A 95 -6.39 10.62 -5.45
N LYS A 96 -6.60 11.94 -5.47
CA LYS A 96 -7.27 12.57 -6.61
C LYS A 96 -6.30 12.55 -7.79
N VAL A 97 -6.75 12.00 -8.91
CA VAL A 97 -6.00 11.97 -10.17
C VAL A 97 -6.48 13.13 -11.04
N GLU A 98 -5.56 13.93 -11.55
CA GLU A 98 -5.86 15.10 -12.40
C GLU A 98 -6.63 14.66 -13.64
N GLY A 99 -7.80 15.29 -13.90
CA GLY A 99 -8.67 14.97 -15.03
C GLY A 99 -9.44 13.65 -14.93
N GLY A 100 -9.45 12.97 -13.77
CA GLY A 100 -9.97 11.62 -13.67
C GLY A 100 -10.73 11.31 -12.39
N LEU A 101 -10.56 10.08 -11.99
CA LEU A 101 -11.26 9.40 -10.92
C LEU A 101 -10.88 9.96 -9.55
N GLU A 102 -11.88 10.09 -8.68
CA GLU A 102 -11.66 10.48 -7.30
C GLU A 102 -11.42 9.25 -6.41
N TYR A 103 -10.46 9.33 -5.53
CA TYR A 103 -10.16 8.40 -4.42
C TYR A 103 -10.74 6.97 -4.53
N VAL A 104 -11.98 6.77 -4.06
CA VAL A 104 -12.66 5.46 -4.01
C VAL A 104 -12.94 4.88 -5.38
N GLN A 105 -13.24 5.72 -6.38
CA GLN A 105 -13.46 5.26 -7.75
C GLN A 105 -12.19 4.65 -8.33
N HIS A 106 -11.04 5.30 -8.08
CA HIS A 106 -9.74 4.80 -8.51
C HIS A 106 -9.45 3.42 -7.89
N LEU A 107 -9.76 3.25 -6.60
CA LEU A 107 -9.68 1.95 -5.94
C LEU A 107 -10.66 0.95 -6.57
N GLY A 108 -11.94 1.31 -6.71
CA GLY A 108 -12.97 0.41 -7.27
C GLY A 108 -12.57 -0.17 -8.62
N PHE A 109 -12.19 0.69 -9.58
CA PHE A 109 -11.73 0.22 -10.89
C PHE A 109 -10.46 -0.63 -10.83
N SER A 110 -9.54 -0.31 -9.92
CA SER A 110 -8.35 -1.15 -9.75
C SER A 110 -8.69 -2.54 -9.21
N LEU A 111 -9.64 -2.66 -8.31
CA LEU A 111 -10.08 -3.95 -7.77
C LEU A 111 -10.81 -4.79 -8.84
N GLU A 112 -11.56 -4.15 -9.74
CA GLU A 112 -12.14 -4.83 -10.90
C GLU A 112 -11.05 -5.40 -11.83
N ASP A 113 -10.04 -4.59 -12.18
CA ASP A 113 -8.91 -5.02 -13.01
C ASP A 113 -8.07 -6.11 -12.31
N TYR A 114 -7.98 -6.09 -10.99
CA TYR A 114 -7.24 -7.09 -10.19
C TYR A 114 -8.12 -8.24 -9.67
N ASN A 115 -9.31 -8.44 -10.22
CA ASN A 115 -10.24 -9.47 -9.75
C ASN A 115 -9.61 -10.86 -9.66
N SER A 116 -8.81 -11.26 -10.66
CA SER A 116 -8.08 -12.54 -10.64
C SER A 116 -7.05 -12.64 -9.51
N PHE A 117 -6.42 -11.52 -9.15
CA PHE A 117 -5.50 -11.43 -8.03
C PHE A 117 -6.21 -11.51 -6.68
N LEU A 118 -7.45 -10.99 -6.61
CA LEU A 118 -8.28 -11.03 -5.41
C LEU A 118 -8.95 -12.39 -5.17
N ASN A 119 -9.02 -13.24 -6.19
CA ASN A 119 -9.55 -14.59 -6.05
C ASN A 119 -8.50 -15.54 -5.42
N HIS A 120 -8.19 -15.29 -4.16
CA HIS A 120 -7.21 -16.02 -3.36
C HIS A 120 -7.70 -16.17 -1.91
N ASP A 121 -7.31 -17.26 -1.24
CA ASP A 121 -7.79 -17.56 0.12
C ASP A 121 -7.35 -16.53 1.18
N LYS A 122 -6.19 -15.90 0.97
CA LYS A 122 -5.61 -14.92 1.90
C LYS A 122 -5.39 -13.59 1.18
N VAL A 123 -6.38 -12.70 1.24
CA VAL A 123 -6.33 -11.36 0.64
C VAL A 123 -6.36 -10.31 1.75
N ILE A 124 -5.50 -9.31 1.61
CA ILE A 124 -5.44 -8.13 2.48
C ILE A 124 -5.53 -6.88 1.60
N ILE A 125 -6.44 -5.97 1.93
CA ILE A 125 -6.51 -4.63 1.33
C ILE A 125 -6.30 -3.63 2.45
N CYS A 126 -5.23 -2.87 2.42
CA CYS A 126 -4.97 -1.85 3.45
C CYS A 126 -4.12 -0.69 2.97
N GLY A 127 -4.18 0.41 3.72
CA GLY A 127 -3.50 1.66 3.42
C GLY A 127 -4.37 2.86 3.75
N ASP A 128 -4.12 3.99 3.09
CA ASP A 128 -4.93 5.19 3.22
C ASP A 128 -5.93 5.27 2.07
N LEU A 129 -7.18 4.99 2.38
CA LEU A 129 -8.27 4.98 1.40
C LEU A 129 -8.82 6.39 1.11
N ASN A 130 -8.45 7.39 1.91
CA ASN A 130 -8.95 8.76 1.82
C ASN A 130 -10.47 8.83 1.61
N SER A 131 -11.19 7.95 2.29
CA SER A 131 -12.62 7.77 2.19
C SER A 131 -13.22 7.53 3.58
N ASN A 132 -14.32 8.18 3.88
CA ASN A 132 -15.11 7.88 5.05
C ASN A 132 -16.58 8.25 4.84
N GLN A 133 -17.46 7.58 5.59
CA GLN A 133 -18.91 7.74 5.46
C GLN A 133 -19.41 9.19 5.67
N ILE A 134 -18.67 10.02 6.41
CA ILE A 134 -19.06 11.41 6.69
C ILE A 134 -18.85 12.29 5.45
N TRP A 135 -17.71 12.15 4.80
CA TRP A 135 -17.34 12.94 3.61
C TRP A 135 -18.07 12.45 2.35
N ASP A 136 -18.23 11.15 2.24
CA ASP A 136 -18.79 10.52 1.04
C ASP A 136 -20.32 10.69 0.93
N LYS A 137 -21.01 11.07 2.02
CA LYS A 137 -22.44 11.42 2.00
C LYS A 137 -22.78 12.60 1.10
N SER A 138 -21.83 13.49 0.86
CA SER A 138 -21.99 14.66 -0.02
C SER A 138 -21.39 14.45 -1.40
N SER A 139 -20.75 13.31 -1.64
CA SER A 139 -20.10 13.03 -2.91
C SER A 139 -21.13 12.69 -3.98
N LYS A 140 -20.85 13.11 -5.20
CA LYS A 140 -21.67 12.81 -6.40
C LYS A 140 -21.72 11.30 -6.70
N TYR A 141 -20.92 10.53 -6.00
CA TYR A 141 -20.78 9.10 -6.15
C TYR A 141 -20.83 8.44 -4.76
N PRO A 142 -22.01 7.98 -4.32
CA PRO A 142 -22.15 7.26 -3.06
C PRO A 142 -21.23 6.02 -3.09
N ILE A 143 -20.60 5.74 -1.94
CA ILE A 143 -19.91 4.46 -1.74
C ILE A 143 -20.91 3.37 -2.08
N ILE A 144 -20.54 2.49 -2.99
CA ILE A 144 -21.30 1.26 -3.23
C ILE A 144 -21.31 0.52 -1.89
N GLN A 145 -22.47 0.47 -1.25
CA GLN A 145 -22.66 -0.41 -0.09
C GLN A 145 -22.48 -1.84 -0.62
N MET A 146 -21.32 -2.41 -0.37
CA MET A 146 -21.09 -3.86 -0.54
C MET A 146 -21.68 -4.59 0.64
#